data_c65a70be9ffd0c5a83929b35e332bab9
#
_entry.id   c65a70be9ffd0c5a83929b35e332bab9
#
_cell.length_a   1.000
_cell.length_b   1.000
_cell.length_c   1.000
_cell.angle_alpha   90.00
_cell.angle_beta   90.00
_cell.angle_gamma   90.00
#
_symmetry.space_group_name_H-M   'P 1'
#
loop_
_entity.id
_entity.type
_entity.pdbx_description
1 polymer ?
#
loop_
_entity_poly.entity_id
_entity_poly.type
_entity_poly.pdbx_seq_one_letter_code
_entity_poly.pdbx_strand_id
1 'polypeptide(L)'
;MRGMQHTLLRGLVLALALGLVPGVVPAQPIEDELVLITPVSKFIHDAALKAFAQYAKETWNLTVKVNALAAGTPVAYGRIVEWKGRPEVDIFWGGESALFDKLTDQKLLSKLELSKAAWDTIPAAIGKPNPIPLRDPRGYWVGTALEPYGLVYHPRVLKRLGVPDIKTWDDLLDPRLKGNVAQCAPTRSSSSNATYEVILQSLGEEKGWEWLKKLAGNSGIFTARSRDVPSVVAKGEFAAGFAVPSYMAFEERLAGFDIMFVAPKNAYVTPEPMAILAGAKHPKAAAAFIEFLLTERGQRVFMERGLFPITPKYRVEGLPGSDAEKAVEFTGGVRSYFEGDVSNVYDDAIANNRSESLKTKYRAEIEAKWEELKKAR
;
A
#
# COMPACT_ATOMS: atom_id res chain seq x y z
N MET A 1 -76.19 -69.28 27.11
CA MET A 1 -76.61 -68.53 25.88
C MET A 1 -75.96 -67.19 25.83
N ARG A 2 -75.25 -66.88 24.76
CA ARG A 2 -74.81 -65.59 24.23
C ARG A 2 -74.19 -64.64 25.28
N GLY A 3 -72.90 -64.46 25.41
CA GLY A 3 -71.86 -64.18 24.47
C GLY A 3 -71.86 -62.68 24.01
N MET A 4 -71.25 -61.81 24.75
CA MET A 4 -71.05 -60.45 24.26
C MET A 4 -69.60 -60.06 24.47
N GLN A 5 -68.84 -60.03 23.33
CA GLN A 5 -67.43 -59.61 23.27
C GLN A 5 -67.34 -58.08 23.35
N HIS A 6 -66.57 -57.60 24.30
CA HIS A 6 -66.24 -56.22 24.35
C HIS A 6 -64.90 -56.00 23.63
N THR A 7 -64.95 -55.38 22.45
CA THR A 7 -63.83 -54.95 21.70
C THR A 7 -63.27 -53.65 22.26
N LEU A 8 -62.12 -53.67 22.89
CA LEU A 8 -61.41 -52.49 23.36
C LEU A 8 -60.62 -51.86 22.17
N LEU A 9 -61.08 -50.69 21.76
CA LEU A 9 -60.35 -49.82 20.80
C LEU A 9 -59.23 -49.13 21.55
N ARG A 10 -57.97 -49.50 21.30
CA ARG A 10 -56.82 -48.77 21.79
C ARG A 10 -56.51 -47.64 20.81
N GLY A 11 -56.87 -46.39 21.19
CA GLY A 11 -56.49 -45.18 20.51
C GLY A 11 -54.99 -44.90 20.75
N LEU A 12 -54.21 -44.94 19.71
CA LEU A 12 -52.80 -44.54 19.72
C LEU A 12 -52.72 -43.01 19.57
N VAL A 13 -52.50 -42.31 20.68
CA VAL A 13 -52.22 -40.88 20.64
C VAL A 13 -50.77 -40.68 20.29
N LEU A 14 -50.51 -40.33 19.01
CA LEU A 14 -49.17 -39.95 18.53
C LEU A 14 -48.91 -38.48 18.99
N ALA A 15 -48.21 -38.31 20.09
CA ALA A 15 -47.72 -37.00 20.50
C ALA A 15 -46.57 -36.58 19.57
N LEU A 16 -46.85 -35.70 18.61
CA LEU A 16 -45.82 -34.97 17.86
C LEU A 16 -45.07 -34.04 18.82
N ALA A 17 -43.93 -34.49 19.33
CA ALA A 17 -42.97 -33.62 19.99
C ALA A 17 -42.31 -32.76 18.89
N LEU A 18 -42.84 -31.55 18.64
CA LEU A 18 -42.11 -30.50 17.95
C LEU A 18 -40.92 -30.13 18.83
N GLY A 19 -39.78 -30.75 18.53
CA GLY A 19 -38.49 -30.31 19.04
C GLY A 19 -38.24 -28.90 18.54
N LEU A 20 -38.34 -27.90 19.40
CA LEU A 20 -37.75 -26.61 19.22
C LEU A 20 -36.24 -26.83 19.12
N VAL A 21 -35.71 -26.95 17.90
CA VAL A 21 -34.29 -26.77 17.64
C VAL A 21 -34.04 -25.31 18.00
N PRO A 22 -33.26 -25.00 19.03
CA PRO A 22 -32.90 -23.60 19.29
C PRO A 22 -32.19 -23.13 17.99
N GLY A 23 -32.85 -22.20 17.30
CA GLY A 23 -32.24 -21.53 16.17
C GLY A 23 -30.90 -20.97 16.64
N VAL A 24 -29.84 -21.52 16.15
CA VAL A 24 -28.51 -20.90 16.27
C VAL A 24 -28.66 -19.56 15.54
N VAL A 25 -29.01 -18.52 16.32
CA VAL A 25 -28.84 -17.14 15.83
C VAL A 25 -27.35 -17.04 15.55
N PRO A 26 -26.90 -16.93 14.29
CA PRO A 26 -25.48 -16.77 14.01
C PRO A 26 -25.07 -15.53 14.80
N ALA A 27 -24.14 -15.72 15.73
CA ALA A 27 -23.56 -14.60 16.46
C ALA A 27 -23.14 -13.57 15.41
N GLN A 28 -23.46 -12.30 15.66
CA GLN A 28 -23.08 -11.22 14.74
C GLN A 28 -21.58 -11.31 14.55
N PRO A 29 -21.08 -11.62 13.35
CA PRO A 29 -19.70 -12.07 13.17
C PRO A 29 -18.69 -10.97 13.47
N ILE A 30 -19.10 -9.69 13.26
CA ILE A 30 -18.26 -8.49 13.41
C ILE A 30 -19.09 -7.31 13.91
N GLU A 31 -18.42 -6.24 14.34
CA GLU A 31 -19.04 -4.97 14.68
C GLU A 31 -19.52 -4.24 13.40
N ASP A 32 -20.49 -3.33 13.56
CA ASP A 32 -21.12 -2.58 12.45
C ASP A 32 -20.45 -1.24 12.13
N GLU A 33 -19.26 -1.01 12.68
CA GLU A 33 -18.44 0.18 12.41
C GLU A 33 -16.97 -0.20 12.23
N LEU A 34 -16.27 0.55 11.38
CA LEU A 34 -14.83 0.44 11.16
C LEU A 34 -14.27 1.84 10.89
N VAL A 35 -13.27 2.25 11.66
CA VAL A 35 -12.58 3.53 11.48
C VAL A 35 -11.09 3.29 11.33
N LEU A 36 -10.46 3.91 10.35
CA LEU A 36 -9.03 3.79 10.17
C LEU A 36 -8.32 5.14 10.09
N ILE A 37 -7.03 5.18 10.41
CA ILE A 37 -6.14 6.30 10.14
C ILE A 37 -5.12 5.88 9.09
N THR A 38 -4.89 6.74 8.07
CA THR A 38 -4.09 6.34 6.92
C THR A 38 -3.46 7.51 6.17
N PRO A 39 -2.18 7.39 5.74
CA PRO A 39 -1.56 8.23 4.72
C PRO A 39 -1.88 7.78 3.29
N VAL A 40 -2.45 6.58 3.10
CA VAL A 40 -2.80 6.03 1.80
C VAL A 40 -3.80 6.96 1.08
N SER A 41 -3.64 7.10 -0.23
CA SER A 41 -4.49 7.99 -1.03
C SER A 41 -5.98 7.66 -0.87
N LYS A 42 -6.80 8.72 -0.83
CA LYS A 42 -8.26 8.60 -0.85
C LYS A 42 -8.77 7.75 -2.02
N PHE A 43 -8.10 7.82 -3.15
CA PHE A 43 -8.33 7.00 -4.34
C PHE A 43 -8.29 5.48 -4.06
N ILE A 44 -7.46 5.04 -3.10
CA ILE A 44 -7.31 3.63 -2.72
C ILE A 44 -8.22 3.30 -1.53
N HIS A 45 -8.10 4.05 -0.42
CA HIS A 45 -8.78 3.66 0.81
C HIS A 45 -10.31 3.76 0.70
N ASP A 46 -10.87 4.73 -0.03
CA ASP A 46 -12.32 4.81 -0.24
C ASP A 46 -12.82 3.61 -1.07
N ALA A 47 -12.06 3.20 -2.10
CA ALA A 47 -12.42 2.03 -2.90
C ALA A 47 -12.41 0.74 -2.06
N ALA A 48 -11.38 0.56 -1.21
CA ALA A 48 -11.25 -0.60 -0.32
C ALA A 48 -12.37 -0.65 0.72
N LEU A 49 -12.67 0.47 1.37
CA LEU A 49 -13.73 0.57 2.36
C LEU A 49 -15.12 0.33 1.75
N LYS A 50 -15.38 0.90 0.57
CA LYS A 50 -16.64 0.67 -0.16
C LYS A 50 -16.80 -0.80 -0.55
N ALA A 51 -15.73 -1.42 -1.07
CA ALA A 51 -15.74 -2.83 -1.45
C ALA A 51 -15.96 -3.75 -0.24
N PHE A 52 -15.36 -3.42 0.91
CA PHE A 52 -15.58 -4.15 2.15
C PHE A 52 -17.01 -4.01 2.68
N ALA A 53 -17.56 -2.81 2.70
CA ALA A 53 -18.96 -2.59 3.14
C ALA A 53 -19.95 -3.39 2.26
N GLN A 54 -19.71 -3.43 0.95
CA GLN A 54 -20.49 -4.27 0.04
C GLN A 54 -20.29 -5.76 0.34
N TYR A 55 -19.07 -6.21 0.53
CA TYR A 55 -18.75 -7.60 0.89
C TYR A 55 -19.45 -8.03 2.20
N ALA A 56 -19.40 -7.18 3.24
CA ALA A 56 -20.07 -7.44 4.50
C ALA A 56 -21.58 -7.56 4.34
N LYS A 57 -22.19 -6.71 3.49
CA LYS A 57 -23.61 -6.78 3.17
C LYS A 57 -24.00 -8.06 2.46
N GLU A 58 -23.20 -8.49 1.48
CA GLU A 58 -23.44 -9.70 0.70
C GLU A 58 -23.20 -10.98 1.52
N THR A 59 -22.15 -11.00 2.35
CA THR A 59 -21.71 -12.20 3.07
C THR A 59 -22.47 -12.42 4.37
N TRP A 60 -22.72 -11.34 5.12
CA TRP A 60 -23.29 -11.40 6.48
C TRP A 60 -24.62 -10.66 6.64
N ASN A 61 -25.16 -10.07 5.56
CA ASN A 61 -26.31 -9.16 5.59
C ASN A 61 -26.14 -8.00 6.59
N LEU A 62 -24.89 -7.57 6.82
CA LEU A 62 -24.51 -6.53 7.76
C LEU A 62 -24.18 -5.22 7.03
N THR A 63 -24.73 -4.11 7.50
CA THR A 63 -24.35 -2.77 7.03
C THR A 63 -23.28 -2.22 7.96
N VAL A 64 -22.04 -2.19 7.47
CA VAL A 64 -20.89 -1.65 8.22
C VAL A 64 -20.68 -0.18 7.85
N LYS A 65 -20.64 0.70 8.84
CA LYS A 65 -20.21 2.09 8.67
C LYS A 65 -18.69 2.13 8.59
N VAL A 66 -18.17 2.68 7.52
CA VAL A 66 -16.74 2.72 7.27
C VAL A 66 -16.24 4.16 7.13
N ASN A 67 -15.19 4.51 7.86
CA ASN A 67 -14.62 5.84 7.86
C ASN A 67 -13.10 5.80 7.82
N ALA A 68 -12.47 6.81 7.18
CA ALA A 68 -11.04 7.00 7.13
C ALA A 68 -10.65 8.40 7.60
N LEU A 69 -9.73 8.47 8.54
CA LEU A 69 -9.03 9.67 8.95
C LEU A 69 -7.73 9.79 8.14
N ALA A 70 -7.77 10.60 7.09
CA ALA A 70 -6.59 10.83 6.26
C ALA A 70 -5.56 11.68 7.02
N ALA A 71 -4.35 11.15 7.18
CA ALA A 71 -3.25 11.83 7.85
C ALA A 71 -1.92 11.37 7.27
N GLY A 72 -0.97 12.27 7.07
CA GLY A 72 0.39 11.88 6.67
C GLY A 72 1.04 10.96 7.71
N THR A 73 1.95 10.08 7.28
CA THR A 73 2.55 9.03 8.13
C THR A 73 3.09 9.56 9.47
N PRO A 74 3.85 10.67 9.54
CA PRO A 74 4.34 11.18 10.83
C PRO A 74 3.22 11.64 11.76
N VAL A 75 2.16 12.24 11.19
CA VAL A 75 0.99 12.72 11.95
C VAL A 75 0.17 11.54 12.48
N ALA A 76 -0.08 10.51 11.65
CA ALA A 76 -0.77 9.31 12.06
C ALA A 76 -0.03 8.60 13.19
N TYR A 77 1.28 8.39 13.02
CA TYR A 77 2.14 7.78 14.05
C TYR A 77 2.10 8.58 15.36
N GLY A 78 2.28 9.90 15.30
CA GLY A 78 2.25 10.77 16.48
C GLY A 78 0.93 10.65 17.25
N ARG A 79 -0.21 10.68 16.55
CA ARG A 79 -1.54 10.49 17.18
C ARG A 79 -1.68 9.14 17.86
N ILE A 80 -1.24 8.06 17.22
CA ILE A 80 -1.29 6.72 17.80
C ILE A 80 -0.49 6.67 19.12
N VAL A 81 0.69 7.27 19.13
CA VAL A 81 1.51 7.36 20.35
C VAL A 81 0.83 8.22 21.43
N GLU A 82 0.20 9.34 21.04
CA GLU A 82 -0.52 10.22 21.97
C GLU A 82 -1.76 9.55 22.59
N TRP A 83 -2.47 8.69 21.86
CA TRP A 83 -3.63 7.94 22.36
C TRP A 83 -3.30 6.92 23.44
N LYS A 84 -2.04 6.47 23.54
CA LYS A 84 -1.57 5.59 24.62
C LYS A 84 -2.45 4.35 24.86
N GLY A 85 -2.85 3.66 23.79
CA GLY A 85 -3.72 2.48 23.85
C GLY A 85 -5.20 2.78 24.05
N ARG A 86 -5.64 4.02 23.82
CA ARG A 86 -7.06 4.44 23.77
C ARG A 86 -7.36 5.11 22.45
N PRO A 87 -7.22 4.39 21.33
CA PRO A 87 -7.34 4.98 20.02
C PRO A 87 -8.78 5.44 19.71
N GLU A 88 -8.88 6.46 18.86
CA GLU A 88 -10.15 6.92 18.28
C GLU A 88 -10.53 6.15 17.01
N VAL A 89 -9.62 5.31 16.52
CA VAL A 89 -9.75 4.50 15.30
C VAL A 89 -9.32 3.06 15.56
N ASP A 90 -9.65 2.14 14.65
CA ASP A 90 -9.39 0.71 14.82
C ASP A 90 -8.11 0.25 14.14
N ILE A 91 -7.81 0.82 12.96
CA ILE A 91 -6.71 0.40 12.09
C ILE A 91 -5.76 1.56 11.83
N PHE A 92 -4.46 1.27 11.83
CA PHE A 92 -3.44 2.04 11.12
C PHE A 92 -3.09 1.32 9.81
N TRP A 93 -3.19 2.02 8.69
CA TRP A 93 -2.93 1.48 7.36
C TRP A 93 -1.97 2.36 6.58
N GLY A 94 -0.87 1.79 6.09
CA GLY A 94 0.10 2.45 5.22
C GLY A 94 1.22 3.18 5.95
N GLY A 95 2.25 3.50 5.21
CA GLY A 95 3.50 4.04 5.72
C GLY A 95 4.60 2.96 5.78
N GLU A 96 5.69 3.25 6.46
CA GLU A 96 6.85 2.37 6.53
C GLU A 96 6.64 1.25 7.57
N SER A 97 6.96 0.00 7.23
CA SER A 97 6.86 -1.16 8.13
C SER A 97 7.64 -0.98 9.43
N ALA A 98 8.79 -0.30 9.38
CA ALA A 98 9.59 0.02 10.57
C ALA A 98 8.84 0.85 11.63
N LEU A 99 7.83 1.64 11.23
CA LEU A 99 6.99 2.35 12.20
C LEU A 99 6.02 1.41 12.92
N PHE A 100 5.52 0.39 12.22
CA PHE A 100 4.69 -0.65 12.82
C PHE A 100 5.49 -1.49 13.83
N ASP A 101 6.75 -1.80 13.55
CA ASP A 101 7.64 -2.44 14.50
C ASP A 101 7.83 -1.60 15.76
N LYS A 102 8.08 -0.30 15.62
CA LYS A 102 8.18 0.63 16.75
C LYS A 102 6.87 0.70 17.57
N LEU A 103 5.70 0.69 16.92
CA LEU A 103 4.42 0.65 17.62
C LEU A 103 4.19 -0.68 18.33
N THR A 104 4.64 -1.80 17.74
CA THR A 104 4.60 -3.12 18.36
C THR A 104 5.44 -3.14 19.64
N ASP A 105 6.66 -2.63 19.59
CA ASP A 105 7.58 -2.57 20.75
C ASP A 105 7.02 -1.67 21.87
N GLN A 106 6.26 -0.62 21.50
CA GLN A 106 5.54 0.24 22.44
C GLN A 106 4.21 -0.36 22.93
N LYS A 107 3.83 -1.57 22.47
CA LYS A 107 2.57 -2.25 22.81
C LYS A 107 1.31 -1.44 22.40
N LEU A 108 1.42 -0.69 21.31
CA LEU A 108 0.33 0.11 20.74
C LEU A 108 -0.42 -0.60 19.60
N LEU A 109 0.00 -1.80 19.24
CA LEU A 109 -0.70 -2.67 18.29
C LEU A 109 -1.25 -3.91 18.99
N SER A 110 -2.38 -4.42 18.49
CA SER A 110 -2.94 -5.71 18.89
C SER A 110 -2.37 -6.82 18.03
N LYS A 111 -2.19 -8.00 18.61
CA LYS A 111 -1.86 -9.20 17.83
C LYS A 111 -3.03 -9.51 16.88
N LEU A 112 -2.72 -9.78 15.62
CA LEU A 112 -3.74 -10.05 14.60
C LEU A 112 -4.28 -11.47 14.76
N GLU A 113 -5.58 -11.58 14.95
CA GLU A 113 -6.33 -12.83 15.00
C GLU A 113 -6.95 -13.11 13.63
N LEU A 114 -6.10 -13.41 12.64
CA LEU A 114 -6.53 -13.77 11.29
C LEU A 114 -6.64 -15.29 11.14
N SER A 115 -7.49 -15.74 10.22
CA SER A 115 -7.58 -17.15 9.84
C SER A 115 -6.26 -17.68 9.30
N LYS A 116 -6.04 -19.02 9.46
CA LYS A 116 -4.87 -19.67 8.86
C LYS A 116 -4.79 -19.42 7.36
N ALA A 117 -5.91 -19.41 6.65
CA ALA A 117 -5.98 -19.16 5.22
C ALA A 117 -5.46 -17.76 4.85
N ALA A 118 -5.80 -16.73 5.64
CA ALA A 118 -5.29 -15.37 5.46
C ALA A 118 -3.76 -15.32 5.68
N TRP A 119 -3.27 -15.92 6.77
CA TRP A 119 -1.82 -16.00 7.03
C TRP A 119 -1.04 -16.74 5.95
N ASP A 120 -1.58 -17.85 5.43
CA ASP A 120 -0.96 -18.65 4.36
C ASP A 120 -0.94 -17.92 3.01
N THR A 121 -1.74 -16.86 2.86
CA THR A 121 -1.78 -16.06 1.63
C THR A 121 -0.56 -15.14 1.52
N ILE A 122 -0.02 -14.65 2.64
CA ILE A 122 1.05 -13.67 2.65
C ILE A 122 2.41 -14.37 2.80
N PRO A 123 3.32 -14.30 1.82
CA PRO A 123 4.70 -14.75 1.99
C PRO A 123 5.39 -14.01 3.14
N ALA A 124 6.41 -14.62 3.74
CA ALA A 124 7.15 -13.98 4.82
C ALA A 124 7.90 -12.73 4.33
N ALA A 125 8.50 -12.82 3.14
CA ALA A 125 9.28 -11.73 2.54
C ALA A 125 9.37 -11.87 1.02
N ILE A 126 9.81 -10.81 0.35
CA ILE A 126 10.10 -10.76 -1.09
C ILE A 126 11.46 -10.10 -1.35
N GLY A 127 12.12 -10.50 -2.42
CA GLY A 127 13.37 -9.88 -2.90
C GLY A 127 14.65 -10.51 -2.37
N LYS A 128 15.76 -10.20 -3.04
CA LYS A 128 17.14 -10.61 -2.70
C LYS A 128 18.10 -9.49 -3.13
N PRO A 129 19.27 -9.31 -2.50
CA PRO A 129 19.81 -10.06 -1.35
C PRO A 129 19.12 -9.72 -0.01
N ASN A 130 18.50 -8.55 0.13
CA ASN A 130 17.87 -8.07 1.35
C ASN A 130 16.36 -8.32 1.27
N PRO A 131 15.83 -9.40 1.90
CA PRO A 131 14.41 -9.68 1.84
C PRO A 131 13.59 -8.59 2.53
N ILE A 132 12.56 -8.10 1.84
CA ILE A 132 11.59 -7.15 2.40
C ILE A 132 10.52 -7.95 3.13
N PRO A 133 10.35 -7.78 4.45
CA PRO A 133 9.28 -8.44 5.19
C PRO A 133 7.91 -8.02 4.66
N LEU A 134 7.05 -8.99 4.38
CA LEU A 134 5.66 -8.74 3.98
C LEU A 134 4.67 -8.88 5.14
N ARG A 135 5.15 -9.35 6.29
CA ARG A 135 4.39 -9.46 7.54
C ARG A 135 5.33 -9.48 8.74
N ASP A 136 4.85 -9.02 9.87
CA ASP A 136 5.57 -9.15 11.13
C ASP A 136 5.59 -10.64 11.58
N PRO A 137 6.77 -11.24 11.83
CA PRO A 137 6.85 -12.60 12.33
C PRO A 137 6.20 -12.78 13.73
N ARG A 138 6.03 -11.71 14.49
CA ARG A 138 5.34 -11.69 15.80
C ARG A 138 3.81 -11.64 15.65
N GLY A 139 3.30 -11.29 14.45
CA GLY A 139 1.88 -11.27 14.09
C GLY A 139 1.14 -9.98 14.45
N TYR A 140 1.79 -8.82 14.48
CA TYR A 140 1.16 -7.55 14.81
C TYR A 140 0.80 -6.70 13.58
N TRP A 141 1.43 -6.93 12.44
CA TRP A 141 1.08 -6.26 11.19
C TRP A 141 1.24 -7.20 9.98
N VAL A 142 0.55 -6.86 8.91
CA VAL A 142 0.64 -7.53 7.60
C VAL A 142 0.66 -6.50 6.49
N GLY A 143 1.39 -6.79 5.41
CA GLY A 143 1.23 -6.08 4.14
C GLY A 143 -0.06 -6.50 3.45
N THR A 144 -0.71 -5.57 2.80
CA THR A 144 -1.97 -5.82 2.08
C THR A 144 -1.83 -5.72 0.56
N ALA A 145 -0.82 -5.01 0.08
CA ALA A 145 -0.46 -4.87 -1.33
C ALA A 145 1.04 -4.59 -1.45
N LEU A 146 1.60 -4.69 -2.65
CA LEU A 146 2.96 -4.25 -2.97
C LEU A 146 2.93 -2.92 -3.72
N GLU A 147 3.78 -2.01 -3.28
CA GLU A 147 3.95 -0.68 -3.85
C GLU A 147 5.38 -0.47 -4.32
N PRO A 148 5.66 -0.43 -5.62
CA PRO A 148 6.96 -0.02 -6.14
C PRO A 148 7.10 1.49 -6.17
N TYR A 149 8.31 1.98 -5.82
CA TYR A 149 8.73 3.37 -6.00
C TYR A 149 9.61 3.46 -7.24
N GLY A 150 9.27 4.35 -8.13
CA GLY A 150 9.96 4.44 -9.41
C GLY A 150 10.02 5.84 -9.96
N LEU A 151 10.01 5.89 -11.26
CA LEU A 151 10.11 7.06 -12.10
C LEU A 151 8.79 7.28 -12.85
N VAL A 152 8.50 8.52 -13.15
CA VAL A 152 7.43 8.88 -14.08
C VAL A 152 7.98 9.75 -15.20
N TYR A 153 7.34 9.70 -16.35
CA TYR A 153 7.67 10.61 -17.44
C TYR A 153 6.45 10.92 -18.31
N HIS A 154 6.51 12.04 -18.99
CA HIS A 154 5.51 12.46 -19.97
C HIS A 154 6.04 12.20 -21.38
N PRO A 155 5.51 11.22 -22.14
CA PRO A 155 6.07 10.80 -23.43
C PRO A 155 6.23 11.94 -24.44
N ARG A 156 5.23 12.80 -24.56
CA ARG A 156 5.27 13.94 -25.50
C ARG A 156 6.28 15.00 -25.10
N VAL A 157 6.52 15.22 -23.80
CA VAL A 157 7.53 16.18 -23.34
C VAL A 157 8.92 15.63 -23.61
N LEU A 158 9.19 14.34 -23.31
CA LEU A 158 10.45 13.69 -23.65
C LEU A 158 10.74 13.78 -25.15
N LYS A 159 9.74 13.45 -26.00
CA LYS A 159 9.89 13.55 -27.45
C LYS A 159 10.26 14.97 -27.89
N ARG A 160 9.65 16.01 -27.33
CA ARG A 160 9.94 17.42 -27.64
C ARG A 160 11.38 17.80 -27.24
N LEU A 161 11.90 17.21 -26.17
CA LEU A 161 13.28 17.41 -25.71
C LEU A 161 14.29 16.52 -26.45
N GLY A 162 13.84 15.62 -27.33
CA GLY A 162 14.67 14.64 -28.01
C GLY A 162 15.25 13.56 -27.09
N VAL A 163 14.62 13.36 -25.90
CA VAL A 163 15.03 12.36 -24.91
C VAL A 163 14.28 11.06 -25.18
N PRO A 164 14.94 9.88 -25.21
CA PRO A 164 14.26 8.59 -25.28
C PRO A 164 13.38 8.31 -24.08
N ASP A 165 12.52 7.29 -24.17
CA ASP A 165 11.75 6.80 -23.02
C ASP A 165 12.68 6.37 -21.89
N ILE A 166 12.37 6.82 -20.69
CA ILE A 166 13.14 6.55 -19.46
C ILE A 166 12.93 5.09 -19.06
N LYS A 167 14.01 4.38 -18.70
CA LYS A 167 13.99 2.98 -18.26
C LYS A 167 14.80 2.74 -16.99
N THR A 168 15.79 3.56 -16.73
CA THR A 168 16.75 3.42 -15.64
C THR A 168 16.83 4.70 -14.81
N TRP A 169 17.41 4.57 -13.60
CA TRP A 169 17.70 5.75 -12.77
C TRP A 169 18.61 6.74 -13.49
N ASP A 170 19.62 6.25 -14.23
CA ASP A 170 20.62 7.08 -14.89
C ASP A 170 20.05 7.90 -16.05
N ASP A 171 18.94 7.48 -16.64
CA ASP A 171 18.27 8.24 -17.70
C ASP A 171 17.80 9.62 -17.22
N LEU A 172 17.57 9.80 -15.91
CA LEU A 172 17.26 11.10 -15.31
C LEU A 172 18.43 12.07 -15.30
N LEU A 173 19.64 11.58 -15.53
CA LEU A 173 20.87 12.39 -15.60
C LEU A 173 21.16 12.93 -17.00
N ASP A 174 20.32 12.59 -18.00
CA ASP A 174 20.46 13.13 -19.36
C ASP A 174 20.47 14.67 -19.31
N PRO A 175 21.50 15.33 -19.88
CA PRO A 175 21.63 16.79 -19.83
C PRO A 175 20.47 17.52 -20.52
N ARG A 176 19.75 16.88 -21.44
CA ARG A 176 18.55 17.43 -22.09
C ARG A 176 17.36 17.59 -21.13
N LEU A 177 17.41 16.89 -19.97
CA LEU A 177 16.42 17.01 -18.90
C LEU A 177 16.70 18.17 -17.94
N LYS A 178 17.72 18.98 -18.17
CA LYS A 178 18.05 20.11 -17.30
C LYS A 178 16.82 21.00 -17.05
N GLY A 179 16.46 21.19 -15.76
CA GLY A 179 15.28 21.93 -15.35
C GLY A 179 13.93 21.26 -15.62
N ASN A 180 13.94 20.00 -16.10
CA ASN A 180 12.73 19.27 -16.48
C ASN A 180 12.45 18.01 -15.63
N VAL A 181 13.15 17.83 -14.52
CA VAL A 181 12.86 16.77 -13.54
C VAL A 181 12.15 17.36 -12.33
N ALA A 182 11.07 16.73 -11.91
CA ALA A 182 10.37 17.04 -10.67
C ALA A 182 10.75 16.01 -9.60
N GLN A 183 10.97 16.43 -8.37
CA GLN A 183 11.13 15.53 -7.22
C GLN A 183 10.62 16.17 -5.93
N CYS A 184 10.39 15.34 -4.91
CA CYS A 184 10.08 15.79 -3.55
C CYS A 184 11.32 15.59 -2.68
N ALA A 185 11.55 16.48 -1.73
CA ALA A 185 12.68 16.38 -0.81
C ALA A 185 12.55 15.16 0.12
N PRO A 186 13.65 14.46 0.44
CA PRO A 186 13.61 13.32 1.38
C PRO A 186 13.24 13.75 2.81
N THR A 187 13.32 15.04 3.12
CA THR A 187 12.86 15.64 4.38
C THR A 187 11.34 15.76 4.48
N ARG A 188 10.62 15.63 3.36
CA ARG A 188 9.17 15.83 3.26
C ARG A 188 8.39 14.60 2.86
N SER A 189 9.08 13.55 2.41
CA SER A 189 8.46 12.35 1.86
C SER A 189 9.24 11.10 2.23
N SER A 190 8.55 10.09 2.80
CA SER A 190 9.12 8.78 3.08
C SER A 190 9.52 8.04 1.80
N SER A 191 8.71 8.11 0.74
CA SER A 191 9.06 7.51 -0.56
C SER A 191 10.31 8.13 -1.18
N SER A 192 10.48 9.46 -1.06
CA SER A 192 11.72 10.12 -1.50
C SER A 192 12.91 9.71 -0.63
N ASN A 193 12.75 9.63 0.69
CA ASN A 193 13.80 9.18 1.60
C ASN A 193 14.24 7.74 1.26
N ALA A 194 13.28 6.83 1.09
CA ALA A 194 13.58 5.44 0.71
C ALA A 194 14.27 5.34 -0.66
N THR A 195 13.85 6.13 -1.65
CA THR A 195 14.48 6.10 -2.97
C THR A 195 15.90 6.72 -2.95
N TYR A 196 16.14 7.75 -2.14
CA TYR A 196 17.50 8.26 -1.89
C TYR A 196 18.38 7.16 -1.30
N GLU A 197 17.88 6.39 -0.33
CA GLU A 197 18.58 5.25 0.25
C GLU A 197 18.87 4.16 -0.79
N VAL A 198 17.93 3.86 -1.69
CA VAL A 198 18.17 2.92 -2.80
C VAL A 198 19.38 3.37 -3.65
N ILE A 199 19.45 4.64 -4.00
CA ILE A 199 20.60 5.17 -4.77
C ILE A 199 21.89 5.06 -3.97
N LEU A 200 21.88 5.46 -2.69
CA LEU A 200 23.07 5.40 -1.82
C LEU A 200 23.54 3.97 -1.56
N GLN A 201 22.61 3.03 -1.38
CA GLN A 201 22.95 1.63 -1.13
C GLN A 201 23.36 0.89 -2.42
N SER A 202 22.81 1.28 -3.58
CA SER A 202 23.19 0.71 -4.89
C SER A 202 24.57 1.14 -5.36
N LEU A 203 24.95 2.41 -5.16
CA LEU A 203 26.15 3.01 -5.70
C LEU A 203 27.27 3.18 -4.66
N GLY A 204 26.97 2.98 -3.40
CA GLY A 204 27.82 3.41 -2.27
C GLY A 204 27.65 4.90 -1.96
N GLU A 205 28.00 5.31 -0.74
CA GLU A 205 27.66 6.62 -0.23
C GLU A 205 28.23 7.77 -1.06
N GLU A 206 29.50 7.72 -1.41
CA GLU A 206 30.18 8.79 -2.15
C GLU A 206 29.57 8.97 -3.56
N LYS A 207 29.54 7.90 -4.35
CA LYS A 207 28.99 7.94 -5.73
C LYS A 207 27.49 8.20 -5.74
N GLY A 208 26.76 7.68 -4.74
CA GLY A 208 25.33 7.94 -4.59
C GLY A 208 25.03 9.43 -4.36
N TRP A 209 25.81 10.10 -3.49
CA TRP A 209 25.66 11.55 -3.30
C TRP A 209 26.05 12.37 -4.53
N GLU A 210 27.07 11.95 -5.29
CA GLU A 210 27.39 12.59 -6.57
C GLU A 210 26.24 12.45 -7.57
N TRP A 211 25.64 11.26 -7.65
CA TRP A 211 24.48 10.98 -8.48
C TRP A 211 23.29 11.86 -8.10
N LEU A 212 22.95 11.94 -6.80
CA LEU A 212 21.85 12.76 -6.28
C LEU A 212 22.06 14.26 -6.52
N LYS A 213 23.30 14.74 -6.44
CA LYS A 213 23.67 16.12 -6.81
C LYS A 213 23.48 16.40 -8.30
N LYS A 214 23.86 15.45 -9.17
CA LYS A 214 23.60 15.54 -10.62
C LYS A 214 22.11 15.57 -10.92
N LEU A 215 21.32 14.70 -10.27
CA LEU A 215 19.87 14.73 -10.38
C LEU A 215 19.29 16.08 -9.93
N ALA A 216 19.74 16.61 -8.80
CA ALA A 216 19.33 17.93 -8.33
C ALA A 216 19.65 19.04 -9.36
N GLY A 217 20.77 18.93 -10.07
CA GLY A 217 21.10 19.80 -11.20
C GLY A 217 20.09 19.73 -12.36
N ASN A 218 19.48 18.57 -12.63
CA ASN A 218 18.41 18.41 -13.61
C ASN A 218 17.04 18.82 -13.09
N SER A 219 16.90 18.96 -11.77
CA SER A 219 15.60 19.24 -11.17
C SER A 219 15.18 20.70 -11.40
N GLY A 220 13.97 20.87 -11.90
CA GLY A 220 13.30 22.15 -12.04
C GLY A 220 12.50 22.53 -10.79
N ILE A 221 12.07 21.55 -10.01
CA ILE A 221 11.28 21.74 -8.81
C ILE A 221 11.53 20.66 -7.75
N PHE A 222 11.52 21.08 -6.48
CA PHE A 222 11.27 20.22 -5.32
C PHE A 222 9.87 20.51 -4.80
N THR A 223 8.95 19.58 -5.03
CA THR A 223 7.54 19.73 -4.66
C THR A 223 7.34 19.69 -3.14
N ALA A 224 6.20 20.21 -2.67
CA ALA A 224 5.86 20.20 -1.24
C ALA A 224 5.52 18.78 -0.74
N ARG A 225 4.96 17.92 -1.60
CA ARG A 225 4.53 16.55 -1.29
C ARG A 225 4.91 15.64 -2.45
N SER A 226 5.14 14.36 -2.16
CA SER A 226 5.45 13.34 -3.19
C SER A 226 4.37 13.21 -4.26
N ARG A 227 3.09 13.31 -3.87
CA ARG A 227 1.98 13.22 -4.84
C ARG A 227 1.92 14.39 -5.85
N ASP A 228 2.56 15.51 -5.55
CA ASP A 228 2.60 16.63 -6.47
C ASP A 228 3.56 16.34 -7.65
N VAL A 229 4.53 15.43 -7.48
CA VAL A 229 5.50 15.05 -8.54
C VAL A 229 4.79 14.46 -9.77
N PRO A 230 4.00 13.37 -9.68
CA PRO A 230 3.30 12.86 -10.86
C PRO A 230 2.30 13.85 -11.42
N SER A 231 1.67 14.70 -10.61
CA SER A 231 0.70 15.69 -11.08
C SER A 231 1.34 16.74 -12.01
N VAL A 232 2.50 17.29 -11.64
CA VAL A 232 3.19 18.30 -12.51
C VAL A 232 3.78 17.65 -13.77
N VAL A 233 4.18 16.37 -13.70
CA VAL A 233 4.62 15.62 -14.89
C VAL A 233 3.43 15.30 -15.80
N ALA A 234 2.32 14.83 -15.25
CA ALA A 234 1.10 14.53 -15.99
C ALA A 234 0.55 15.73 -16.77
N LYS A 235 0.66 16.93 -16.20
CA LYS A 235 0.28 18.20 -16.86
C LYS A 235 1.28 18.65 -17.93
N GLY A 236 2.43 17.97 -18.04
CA GLY A 236 3.50 18.33 -18.99
C GLY A 236 4.31 19.57 -18.58
N GLU A 237 4.23 19.97 -17.33
CA GLU A 237 5.07 21.06 -16.77
C GLU A 237 6.53 20.61 -16.66
N PHE A 238 6.75 19.32 -16.38
CA PHE A 238 8.06 18.66 -16.32
C PHE A 238 8.05 17.40 -17.17
N ALA A 239 9.24 17.02 -17.67
CA ALA A 239 9.40 15.85 -18.51
C ALA A 239 9.41 14.54 -17.72
N ALA A 240 9.98 14.56 -16.52
CA ALA A 240 10.16 13.37 -15.69
C ALA A 240 10.01 13.68 -14.19
N GLY A 241 9.77 12.62 -13.40
CA GLY A 241 9.68 12.68 -11.94
C GLY A 241 10.43 11.54 -11.28
N PHE A 242 10.99 11.81 -10.11
CA PHE A 242 11.79 10.88 -9.30
C PHE A 242 11.08 10.51 -8.01
N ALA A 243 11.24 9.27 -7.56
CA ALA A 243 10.76 8.74 -6.28
C ALA A 243 9.22 8.73 -6.15
N VAL A 244 8.54 8.26 -7.19
CA VAL A 244 7.07 8.25 -7.25
C VAL A 244 6.53 6.87 -6.94
N PRO A 245 5.61 6.72 -5.96
CA PRO A 245 4.81 5.52 -5.78
C PRO A 245 3.93 5.24 -7.01
N SER A 246 3.86 3.97 -7.43
CA SER A 246 3.16 3.57 -8.67
C SER A 246 1.72 4.05 -8.72
N TYR A 247 0.97 3.90 -7.64
CA TYR A 247 -0.45 4.27 -7.59
C TYR A 247 -0.70 5.77 -7.76
N MET A 248 0.24 6.63 -7.30
CA MET A 248 0.10 8.08 -7.46
C MET A 248 0.18 8.50 -8.93
N ALA A 249 1.03 7.83 -9.70
CA ALA A 249 1.12 8.05 -11.13
C ALA A 249 -0.06 7.41 -11.89
N PHE A 250 -0.53 6.26 -11.41
CA PHE A 250 -1.68 5.58 -12.03
C PHE A 250 -2.99 6.36 -11.83
N GLU A 251 -3.16 7.04 -10.69
CA GLU A 251 -4.28 7.95 -10.45
C GLU A 251 -4.36 9.03 -11.55
N GLU A 252 -3.23 9.64 -11.92
CA GLU A 252 -3.14 10.61 -13.01
C GLU A 252 -3.43 9.96 -14.40
N ARG A 253 -2.96 8.73 -14.61
CA ARG A 253 -3.26 7.96 -15.84
C ARG A 253 -4.75 7.69 -16.00
N LEU A 254 -5.44 7.30 -14.93
CA LEU A 254 -6.90 7.08 -14.94
C LEU A 254 -7.69 8.37 -15.12
N ALA A 255 -7.14 9.50 -14.67
CA ALA A 255 -7.71 10.83 -14.93
C ALA A 255 -7.56 11.28 -16.41
N GLY A 256 -6.91 10.47 -17.26
CA GLY A 256 -6.76 10.70 -18.69
C GLY A 256 -5.47 11.41 -19.10
N PHE A 257 -4.54 11.61 -18.18
CA PHE A 257 -3.26 12.23 -18.49
C PHE A 257 -2.28 11.25 -19.16
N ASP A 258 -1.41 11.81 -20.00
CA ASP A 258 -0.38 11.04 -20.70
C ASP A 258 0.89 10.94 -19.86
N ILE A 259 0.89 10.02 -18.94
CA ILE A 259 1.98 9.75 -17.99
C ILE A 259 2.31 8.27 -17.99
N MET A 260 3.60 7.93 -17.93
CA MET A 260 4.11 6.56 -17.83
C MET A 260 4.87 6.39 -16.52
N PHE A 261 4.84 5.18 -15.98
CA PHE A 261 5.57 4.77 -14.78
C PHE A 261 6.61 3.71 -15.13
N VAL A 262 7.76 3.81 -14.50
CA VAL A 262 8.85 2.81 -14.60
C VAL A 262 9.34 2.47 -13.20
N ALA A 263 9.38 1.19 -12.90
CA ALA A 263 10.15 0.67 -11.78
C ALA A 263 11.51 0.20 -12.30
N PRO A 264 12.59 0.98 -12.15
CA PRO A 264 13.93 0.55 -12.58
C PRO A 264 14.38 -0.70 -11.81
N LYS A 265 15.36 -1.42 -12.35
CA LYS A 265 16.03 -2.48 -11.60
C LYS A 265 16.53 -1.92 -10.26
N ASN A 266 16.34 -2.64 -9.17
CA ASN A 266 16.58 -2.22 -7.79
C ASN A 266 15.62 -1.14 -7.27
N ALA A 267 14.48 -0.89 -7.93
CA ALA A 267 13.43 -0.06 -7.34
C ALA A 267 12.99 -0.63 -5.98
N TYR A 268 12.78 0.25 -5.01
CA TYR A 268 12.23 -0.18 -3.73
C TYR A 268 10.77 -0.61 -3.92
N VAL A 269 10.46 -1.79 -3.43
CA VAL A 269 9.09 -2.32 -3.38
C VAL A 269 8.73 -2.51 -1.92
N THR A 270 7.71 -1.84 -1.45
CA THR A 270 7.29 -1.93 -0.04
C THR A 270 5.92 -2.60 0.08
N PRO A 271 5.64 -3.36 1.14
CA PRO A 271 4.27 -3.71 1.45
C PRO A 271 3.51 -2.46 1.90
N GLU A 272 2.20 -2.43 1.68
CA GLU A 272 1.28 -1.51 2.34
C GLU A 272 0.89 -2.11 3.70
N PRO A 273 1.58 -1.75 4.79
CA PRO A 273 1.36 -2.41 6.08
C PRO A 273 0.04 -1.98 6.72
N MET A 274 -0.59 -2.91 7.43
CA MET A 274 -1.83 -2.70 8.16
C MET A 274 -1.79 -3.39 9.51
N ALA A 275 -2.26 -2.72 10.55
CA ALA A 275 -2.34 -3.24 11.90
C ALA A 275 -3.59 -2.76 12.63
N ILE A 276 -4.06 -3.57 13.57
CA ILE A 276 -5.13 -3.21 14.51
C ILE A 276 -4.49 -2.52 15.72
N LEU A 277 -5.02 -1.39 16.12
CA LEU A 277 -4.51 -0.64 17.26
C LEU A 277 -4.89 -1.31 18.59
N ALA A 278 -3.98 -1.29 19.55
CA ALA A 278 -4.29 -1.74 20.90
C ALA A 278 -5.41 -0.87 21.48
N GLY A 279 -6.48 -1.51 21.97
CA GLY A 279 -7.67 -0.82 22.49
C GLY A 279 -8.67 -0.37 21.41
N ALA A 280 -8.54 -0.83 20.17
CA ALA A 280 -9.53 -0.62 19.11
C ALA A 280 -10.94 -1.02 19.57
N LYS A 281 -11.95 -0.26 19.16
CA LYS A 281 -13.35 -0.49 19.56
C LYS A 281 -14.02 -1.57 18.73
N HIS A 282 -13.56 -1.76 17.48
CA HIS A 282 -14.15 -2.67 16.51
C HIS A 282 -13.11 -3.68 15.98
N PRO A 283 -12.46 -4.49 16.85
CA PRO A 283 -11.35 -5.34 16.48
C PRO A 283 -11.74 -6.47 15.53
N LYS A 284 -12.97 -6.99 15.59
CA LYS A 284 -13.45 -8.03 14.67
C LYS A 284 -13.74 -7.47 13.29
N ALA A 285 -14.35 -6.28 13.20
CA ALA A 285 -14.54 -5.60 11.93
C ALA A 285 -13.18 -5.25 11.28
N ALA A 286 -12.20 -4.84 12.09
CA ALA A 286 -10.84 -4.58 11.65
C ALA A 286 -10.15 -5.84 11.12
N ALA A 287 -10.22 -6.96 11.82
CA ALA A 287 -9.69 -8.25 11.36
C ALA A 287 -10.37 -8.72 10.07
N ALA A 288 -11.70 -8.63 10.01
CA ALA A 288 -12.46 -9.00 8.82
C ALA A 288 -12.13 -8.12 7.60
N PHE A 289 -11.86 -6.84 7.80
CA PHE A 289 -11.40 -5.96 6.73
C PHE A 289 -10.02 -6.37 6.20
N ILE A 290 -9.08 -6.68 7.09
CA ILE A 290 -7.75 -7.18 6.70
C ILE A 290 -7.91 -8.49 5.92
N GLU A 291 -8.70 -9.45 6.43
CA GLU A 291 -8.94 -10.72 5.72
C GLU A 291 -9.61 -10.53 4.36
N PHE A 292 -10.57 -9.63 4.26
CA PHE A 292 -11.20 -9.28 2.99
C PHE A 292 -10.15 -8.77 1.97
N LEU A 293 -9.26 -7.88 2.39
CA LEU A 293 -8.22 -7.34 1.50
C LEU A 293 -7.23 -8.42 1.02
N LEU A 294 -7.07 -9.52 1.76
CA LEU A 294 -6.23 -10.65 1.38
C LEU A 294 -6.94 -11.66 0.47
N THR A 295 -8.24 -11.51 0.23
CA THR A 295 -8.97 -12.30 -0.77
C THR A 295 -8.67 -11.82 -2.19
N GLU A 296 -8.99 -12.63 -3.20
CA GLU A 296 -8.89 -12.20 -4.60
C GLU A 296 -9.69 -10.92 -4.87
N ARG A 297 -10.90 -10.81 -4.31
CA ARG A 297 -11.77 -9.63 -4.45
C ARG A 297 -11.12 -8.38 -3.85
N GLY A 298 -10.52 -8.51 -2.66
CA GLY A 298 -9.81 -7.40 -2.02
C GLY A 298 -8.54 -7.02 -2.77
N GLN A 299 -7.76 -7.99 -3.23
CA GLN A 299 -6.55 -7.74 -4.03
C GLN A 299 -6.87 -7.06 -5.37
N ARG A 300 -8.01 -7.38 -5.99
CA ARG A 300 -8.49 -6.70 -7.21
C ARG A 300 -8.68 -5.20 -7.01
N VAL A 301 -9.15 -4.76 -5.83
CA VAL A 301 -9.26 -3.33 -5.51
C VAL A 301 -7.90 -2.63 -5.65
N PHE A 302 -6.83 -3.24 -5.18
CA PHE A 302 -5.48 -2.71 -5.30
C PHE A 302 -4.97 -2.71 -6.73
N MET A 303 -5.20 -3.81 -7.46
CA MET A 303 -4.79 -3.94 -8.87
C MET A 303 -5.43 -2.85 -9.74
N GLU A 304 -6.71 -2.54 -9.50
CA GLU A 304 -7.45 -1.47 -10.19
C GLU A 304 -7.00 -0.05 -9.78
N ARG A 305 -6.07 0.04 -8.84
CA ARG A 305 -5.51 1.32 -8.34
C ARG A 305 -3.99 1.44 -8.53
N GLY A 306 -3.40 0.54 -9.34
CA GLY A 306 -1.99 0.59 -9.69
C GLY A 306 -1.04 0.05 -8.63
N LEU A 307 -1.56 -0.74 -7.68
CA LEU A 307 -0.79 -1.54 -6.74
C LEU A 307 -0.73 -3.00 -7.19
N PHE A 308 0.25 -3.72 -6.68
CA PHE A 308 0.45 -5.13 -7.03
C PHE A 308 -0.01 -6.07 -5.91
N PRO A 309 -0.39 -7.31 -6.27
CA PRO A 309 -0.79 -8.31 -5.28
C PRO A 309 0.29 -8.58 -4.25
N ILE A 310 -0.11 -8.73 -2.98
CA ILE A 310 0.78 -9.12 -1.87
C ILE A 310 1.17 -10.60 -1.90
N THR A 311 0.62 -11.36 -2.80
CA THR A 311 0.73 -12.82 -2.87
C THR A 311 1.00 -13.29 -4.30
N PRO A 312 1.79 -14.37 -4.50
CA PRO A 312 1.96 -14.97 -5.82
C PRO A 312 0.69 -15.65 -6.37
N LYS A 313 -0.35 -15.83 -5.54
CA LYS A 313 -1.61 -16.46 -5.96
C LYS A 313 -2.40 -15.63 -6.98
N TYR A 314 -2.24 -14.33 -6.94
CA TYR A 314 -3.00 -13.40 -7.78
C TYR A 314 -2.08 -12.60 -8.69
N ARG A 315 -2.61 -12.20 -9.83
CA ARG A 315 -1.91 -11.39 -10.84
C ARG A 315 -2.76 -10.18 -11.17
N VAL A 316 -2.12 -9.08 -11.57
CA VAL A 316 -2.84 -7.94 -12.12
C VAL A 316 -3.44 -8.37 -13.45
N GLU A 317 -4.74 -8.64 -13.45
CA GLU A 317 -5.51 -9.07 -14.61
C GLU A 317 -6.87 -8.36 -14.61
N GLY A 318 -7.42 -8.17 -15.78
CA GLY A 318 -8.74 -7.56 -15.94
C GLY A 318 -9.34 -7.85 -17.29
N LEU A 319 -10.64 -7.62 -17.41
CA LEU A 319 -11.31 -7.63 -18.70
C LEU A 319 -10.76 -6.51 -19.59
N PRO A 320 -10.75 -6.68 -20.93
CA PRO A 320 -10.32 -5.65 -21.85
C PRO A 320 -10.95 -4.28 -21.55
N GLY A 321 -10.12 -3.25 -21.47
CA GLY A 321 -10.53 -1.89 -21.12
C GLY A 321 -10.77 -1.62 -19.63
N SER A 322 -10.63 -2.62 -18.74
CA SER A 322 -10.75 -2.43 -17.28
C SER A 322 -9.57 -1.64 -16.71
N ASP A 323 -9.76 -1.07 -15.51
CA ASP A 323 -8.69 -0.34 -14.83
C ASP A 323 -7.51 -1.26 -14.46
N ALA A 324 -7.75 -2.54 -14.18
CA ALA A 324 -6.70 -3.52 -13.96
C ALA A 324 -5.87 -3.77 -15.22
N GLU A 325 -6.48 -3.84 -16.41
CA GLU A 325 -5.75 -3.96 -17.67
C GLU A 325 -4.92 -2.71 -17.96
N LYS A 326 -5.49 -1.52 -17.75
CA LYS A 326 -4.76 -0.24 -17.87
C LYS A 326 -3.55 -0.20 -16.91
N ALA A 327 -3.68 -0.77 -15.69
CA ALA A 327 -2.57 -0.88 -14.75
C ALA A 327 -1.44 -1.76 -15.30
N VAL A 328 -1.75 -2.88 -15.97
CA VAL A 328 -0.75 -3.73 -16.63
C VAL A 328 -0.03 -2.98 -17.75
N GLU A 329 -0.76 -2.28 -18.62
CA GLU A 329 -0.15 -1.46 -19.68
C GLU A 329 0.74 -0.36 -19.09
N PHE A 330 0.25 0.32 -18.08
CA PHE A 330 0.94 1.42 -17.41
C PHE A 330 2.27 0.99 -16.76
N THR A 331 2.36 -0.24 -16.26
CA THR A 331 3.55 -0.81 -15.63
C THR A 331 4.43 -1.60 -16.61
N GLY A 332 4.21 -1.45 -17.91
CA GLY A 332 5.01 -2.12 -18.94
C GLY A 332 4.80 -3.64 -18.99
N GLY A 333 3.62 -4.13 -18.62
CA GLY A 333 3.25 -5.54 -18.66
C GLY A 333 3.53 -6.31 -17.37
N VAL A 334 4.06 -5.67 -16.33
CA VAL A 334 4.28 -6.32 -15.03
C VAL A 334 2.94 -6.68 -14.40
N ARG A 335 2.75 -7.97 -14.11
CA ARG A 335 1.51 -8.52 -13.52
C ARG A 335 1.68 -8.97 -12.08
N SER A 336 2.88 -9.34 -11.70
CA SER A 336 3.21 -9.77 -10.34
C SER A 336 4.70 -9.59 -10.10
N TYR A 337 5.08 -9.08 -8.94
CA TYR A 337 6.48 -9.03 -8.51
C TYR A 337 7.04 -10.38 -8.11
N PHE A 338 6.19 -11.40 -7.92
CA PHE A 338 6.63 -12.76 -7.59
C PHE A 338 7.05 -13.60 -8.81
N GLU A 339 6.82 -13.12 -10.04
CA GLU A 339 7.17 -13.82 -11.29
C GLU A 339 8.57 -13.48 -11.79
N GLY A 340 9.23 -12.49 -11.21
CA GLY A 340 10.56 -12.03 -11.59
C GLY A 340 11.57 -12.15 -10.47
N ASP A 341 12.84 -11.95 -10.82
CA ASP A 341 13.90 -11.72 -9.84
C ASP A 341 13.75 -10.31 -9.26
N VAL A 342 13.07 -10.18 -8.15
CA VAL A 342 13.01 -8.92 -7.41
C VAL A 342 14.39 -8.65 -6.82
N SER A 343 15.11 -7.72 -7.43
CA SER A 343 16.39 -7.24 -6.89
C SER A 343 16.09 -6.16 -5.86
N ASN A 344 16.41 -6.43 -4.60
CA ASN A 344 16.31 -5.46 -3.53
C ASN A 344 17.66 -5.25 -2.87
N VAL A 345 18.23 -4.07 -3.07
CA VAL A 345 19.46 -3.62 -2.42
C VAL A 345 19.17 -2.89 -1.10
N TYR A 346 17.95 -2.45 -0.90
CA TYR A 346 17.55 -1.66 0.25
C TYR A 346 17.62 -2.51 1.54
N ASP A 347 18.36 -2.00 2.51
CA ASP A 347 18.48 -2.55 3.86
C ASP A 347 17.86 -1.57 4.84
N ASP A 348 16.78 -2.01 5.50
CA ASP A 348 16.04 -1.20 6.46
C ASP A 348 16.90 -0.75 7.65
N ALA A 349 17.82 -1.59 8.13
CA ALA A 349 18.67 -1.23 9.26
C ALA A 349 19.65 -0.11 8.89
N ILE A 350 20.23 -0.18 7.70
CA ILE A 350 21.11 0.89 7.16
C ILE A 350 20.29 2.18 7.00
N ALA A 351 19.12 2.10 6.36
CA ALA A 351 18.26 3.24 6.10
C ALA A 351 17.80 3.91 7.39
N ASN A 352 17.35 3.14 8.38
CA ASN A 352 16.92 3.65 9.69
C ASN A 352 18.06 4.35 10.43
N ASN A 353 19.26 3.76 10.46
CA ASN A 353 20.42 4.33 11.11
C ASN A 353 20.90 5.64 10.42
N ARG A 354 20.74 5.74 9.10
CA ARG A 354 21.21 6.87 8.29
C ARG A 354 20.16 7.97 8.11
N SER A 355 18.88 7.72 8.40
CA SER A 355 17.77 8.62 8.06
C SER A 355 17.98 10.08 8.46
N GLU A 356 18.44 10.36 9.68
CA GLU A 356 18.65 11.74 10.12
C GLU A 356 19.93 12.37 9.51
N SER A 357 21.00 11.60 9.37
CA SER A 357 22.23 12.07 8.70
C SER A 357 22.00 12.31 7.21
N LEU A 358 21.21 11.47 6.55
CA LEU A 358 20.78 11.67 5.16
C LEU A 358 20.06 13.00 5.00
N LYS A 359 19.04 13.27 5.83
CA LYS A 359 18.27 14.52 5.78
C LYS A 359 19.14 15.74 6.06
N THR A 360 20.07 15.63 7.00
CA THR A 360 21.03 16.70 7.32
C THR A 360 21.95 16.98 6.13
N LYS A 361 22.52 15.94 5.53
CA LYS A 361 23.40 16.06 4.36
C LYS A 361 22.64 16.57 3.14
N TYR A 362 21.39 16.12 2.92
CA TYR A 362 20.52 16.66 1.88
C TYR A 362 20.34 18.18 2.00
N ARG A 363 20.02 18.67 3.19
CA ARG A 363 19.88 20.13 3.41
C ARG A 363 21.16 20.89 3.10
N ALA A 364 22.30 20.38 3.53
CA ALA A 364 23.59 21.05 3.36
C ALA A 364 24.12 21.00 1.90
N GLU A 365 23.98 19.86 1.23
CA GLU A 365 24.63 19.62 -0.06
C GLU A 365 23.71 19.78 -1.28
N ILE A 366 22.40 19.65 -1.10
CA ILE A 366 21.42 19.77 -2.18
C ILE A 366 20.53 20.98 -1.97
N GLU A 367 19.77 21.02 -0.88
CA GLU A 367 18.76 22.07 -0.68
C GLU A 367 19.39 23.47 -0.63
N ALA A 368 20.43 23.66 0.17
CA ALA A 368 21.14 24.94 0.29
C ALA A 368 21.91 25.34 -1.00
N LYS A 369 22.29 24.36 -1.81
CA LYS A 369 23.13 24.57 -3.02
C LYS A 369 22.37 24.37 -4.32
N TRP A 370 21.06 24.17 -4.27
CA TRP A 370 20.30 23.80 -5.47
C TRP A 370 20.44 24.83 -6.61
N GLU A 371 20.44 26.13 -6.30
CA GLU A 371 20.62 27.17 -7.30
C GLU A 371 22.01 27.11 -7.98
N GLU A 372 23.03 26.69 -7.23
CA GLU A 372 24.39 26.48 -7.79
C GLU A 372 24.43 25.20 -8.63
N LEU A 373 23.81 24.10 -8.12
CA LEU A 373 23.74 22.82 -8.82
C LEU A 373 23.02 22.95 -10.16
N LYS A 374 22.01 23.79 -10.27
CA LYS A 374 21.32 24.09 -11.53
C LYS A 374 22.19 24.84 -12.53
N LYS A 375 23.15 25.64 -12.05
CA LYS A 375 24.03 26.45 -12.91
C LYS A 375 25.29 25.69 -13.36
N ALA A 376 25.73 24.69 -12.60
CA ALA A 376 27.00 23.97 -12.78
C ALA A 376 26.99 22.97 -13.97
N ARG A 377 26.42 23.37 -15.12
CA ARG A 377 26.35 22.60 -16.37
C ARG A 377 26.64 23.42 -17.58
#